data_84a5dd68067973c74643644f9ee833b2
#
_entry.id   84a5dd68067973c74643644f9ee833b2
#
_cell.length_a   1.000
_cell.length_b   1.000
_cell.length_c   1.000
_cell.angle_alpha   90.00
_cell.angle_beta   90.00
_cell.angle_gamma   90.00
#
_symmetry.space_group_name_H-M   'P 1'
#
loop_
_entity.id
_entity.type
_entity.pdbx_description
1 polymer ?
#
loop_
_entity_poly.entity_id
_entity_poly.type
_entity_poly.pdbx_seq_one_letter_code
_entity_poly.pdbx_strand_id
1 'polypeptide(L)'
;MRGKLLSAFLGCALFAQAQISPIEQALEYLVEFAPAESEEQDLVQVAEQLSYLQNNPIALNSATVDELLEIPLLNSFLAFNLIEYRNRSGRILSFYQLADVKGFSPRLIRILTPFLTLETKQQTNLFPRHFTHQLAVRYRQILQQSEGLVQNNYPGHASENYLRYRLQGEGKFFAGLTAQRDPGEQLLTPQNTPEFLSMHAEYRGRKIIRNIVVGDFSAEFGQGLTLWNSLAFNKSADALNIVRFGRGLRHFTGTDENRFLRGVGSTLNFGEFDVMAFYSRNRADANLVGDDSASAASSLQTSGLHRTASEIEDRHSQNIQIIGTHVLWKPTRLRLGFSAINTQFKFPLQPAERPENSQRFAGSELMHTSLDWKYLYGRMFFFGEVGYEWLNERTAVTAGL
;
A
#
# COMPACT_ATOMS: atom_id res chain seq x y z
N MET A 1 5.52 6.31 58.27
CA MET A 1 6.13 5.60 57.12
C MET A 1 5.36 5.71 55.80
N ARG A 2 4.09 6.18 55.78
CA ARG A 2 3.30 6.30 54.52
C ARG A 2 3.64 7.50 53.61
N GLY A 3 4.23 8.57 54.15
CA GLY A 3 4.56 9.77 53.37
C GLY A 3 5.83 9.69 52.52
N LYS A 4 6.80 8.81 52.87
CA LYS A 4 8.06 8.67 52.13
C LYS A 4 7.95 7.77 50.90
N LEU A 5 6.97 6.89 50.83
CA LEU A 5 6.69 6.04 49.65
C LEU A 5 5.99 6.82 48.52
N LEU A 6 5.13 7.79 48.85
CA LEU A 6 4.45 8.64 47.89
C LEU A 6 5.41 9.60 47.18
N SER A 7 6.41 10.12 47.91
CA SER A 7 7.43 11.03 47.36
C SER A 7 8.41 10.30 46.41
N ALA A 8 8.68 9.01 46.62
CA ALA A 8 9.51 8.21 45.74
C ALA A 8 8.79 7.84 44.41
N PHE A 9 7.47 7.66 44.43
CA PHE A 9 6.69 7.41 43.24
C PHE A 9 6.50 8.66 42.37
N LEU A 10 6.34 9.84 42.98
CA LEU A 10 6.30 11.11 42.23
C LEU A 10 7.66 11.49 41.62
N GLY A 11 8.77 11.13 42.26
CA GLY A 11 10.12 11.40 41.76
C GLY A 11 10.51 10.57 40.54
N CYS A 12 10.00 9.33 40.42
CA CYS A 12 10.22 8.50 39.21
C CYS A 12 9.38 8.92 37.98
N ALA A 13 8.26 9.58 38.20
CA ALA A 13 7.39 10.05 37.13
C ALA A 13 7.93 11.29 36.36
N LEU A 14 8.89 12.02 36.95
CA LEU A 14 9.43 13.26 36.35
C LEU A 14 10.63 13.05 35.44
N PHE A 15 11.14 11.83 35.28
CA PHE A 15 12.27 11.52 34.39
C PHE A 15 11.92 10.62 33.17
N ALA A 16 10.66 10.27 32.99
CA ALA A 16 10.22 9.70 31.72
C ALA A 16 10.07 10.84 30.70
N GLN A 17 11.18 11.37 30.20
CA GLN A 17 11.18 12.01 28.89
C GLN A 17 10.81 10.90 27.91
N ALA A 18 9.56 10.86 27.51
CA ALA A 18 9.11 10.02 26.40
C ALA A 18 9.94 10.43 25.18
N GLN A 19 11.00 9.69 24.88
CA GLN A 19 11.72 9.84 23.61
C GLN A 19 10.70 9.43 22.54
N ILE A 20 10.24 10.41 21.76
CA ILE A 20 9.39 10.16 20.61
C ILE A 20 10.10 9.11 19.73
N SER A 21 9.43 8.01 19.44
CA SER A 21 10.06 6.93 18.66
C SER A 21 10.42 7.42 17.27
N PRO A 22 11.45 6.85 16.61
CA PRO A 22 11.80 7.20 15.23
C PRO A 22 10.61 7.07 14.26
N ILE A 23 9.72 6.11 14.53
CA ILE A 23 8.50 5.88 13.73
C ILE A 23 7.51 7.02 13.95
N GLU A 24 7.29 7.45 15.19
CA GLU A 24 6.41 8.58 15.51
C GLU A 24 6.91 9.89 14.88
N GLN A 25 8.23 10.16 14.92
CA GLN A 25 8.83 11.31 14.25
C GLN A 25 8.63 11.28 12.74
N ALA A 26 8.72 10.09 12.14
CA ALA A 26 8.49 9.89 10.72
C ALA A 26 7.01 10.08 10.35
N LEU A 27 6.09 9.58 11.18
CA LEU A 27 4.65 9.78 10.99
C LEU A 27 4.24 11.23 11.17
N GLU A 28 4.74 11.93 12.19
CA GLU A 28 4.53 13.38 12.36
C GLU A 28 4.98 14.16 11.10
N TYR A 29 6.16 13.83 10.59
CA TYR A 29 6.67 14.46 9.37
C TYR A 29 5.75 14.20 8.17
N LEU A 30 5.24 12.97 8.01
CA LEU A 30 4.33 12.62 6.92
C LEU A 30 2.97 13.31 7.08
N VAL A 31 2.41 13.37 8.28
CA VAL A 31 1.13 14.03 8.56
C VAL A 31 1.21 15.54 8.32
N GLU A 32 2.34 16.18 8.60
CA GLU A 32 2.56 17.60 8.32
C GLU A 32 2.38 17.93 6.81
N PHE A 33 2.68 16.96 5.94
CA PHE A 33 2.57 17.08 4.47
C PHE A 33 1.40 16.28 3.87
N ALA A 34 0.67 15.53 4.70
CA ALA A 34 -0.49 14.73 4.26
C ALA A 34 -1.76 15.59 4.16
N PRO A 35 -2.72 15.23 3.31
CA PRO A 35 -4.04 15.85 3.32
C PRO A 35 -4.80 15.54 4.60
N ALA A 36 -5.70 16.45 4.98
CA ALA A 36 -6.57 16.30 6.15
C ALA A 36 -7.54 15.09 6.07
N GLU A 37 -7.65 14.46 4.92
CA GLU A 37 -8.51 13.32 4.63
C GLU A 37 -7.78 11.96 4.68
N SER A 38 -6.54 11.91 5.22
CA SER A 38 -5.82 10.63 5.39
C SER A 38 -6.56 9.77 6.41
N GLU A 39 -7.00 8.58 5.99
CA GLU A 39 -7.67 7.65 6.87
C GLU A 39 -6.69 7.11 7.94
N GLU A 40 -7.18 6.87 9.16
CA GLU A 40 -6.37 6.31 10.25
C GLU A 40 -5.69 4.98 9.85
N GLN A 41 -6.36 4.19 9.03
CA GLN A 41 -5.85 2.93 8.48
C GLN A 41 -4.60 3.13 7.62
N ASP A 42 -4.51 4.24 6.88
CA ASP A 42 -3.37 4.59 6.04
C ASP A 42 -2.12 4.83 6.89
N LEU A 43 -2.27 5.54 8.00
CA LEU A 43 -1.16 5.81 8.93
C LEU A 43 -0.68 4.53 9.63
N VAL A 44 -1.57 3.61 9.96
CA VAL A 44 -1.20 2.31 10.53
C VAL A 44 -0.35 1.50 9.55
N GLN A 45 -0.72 1.46 8.28
CA GLN A 45 0.05 0.76 7.25
C GLN A 45 1.44 1.38 7.06
N VAL A 46 1.53 2.71 7.06
CA VAL A 46 2.81 3.41 6.98
C VAL A 46 3.67 3.15 8.21
N ALA A 47 3.09 3.22 9.41
CA ALA A 47 3.80 2.90 10.65
C ALA A 47 4.41 1.50 10.62
N GLU A 48 3.68 0.54 10.09
CA GLU A 48 4.14 -0.83 9.93
C GLU A 48 5.26 -0.96 8.90
N GLN A 49 5.18 -0.24 7.78
CA GLN A 49 6.24 -0.18 6.78
C GLN A 49 7.52 0.44 7.37
N LEU A 50 7.39 1.51 8.13
CA LEU A 50 8.50 2.15 8.83
C LEU A 50 9.10 1.23 9.91
N SER A 51 8.28 0.53 10.68
CA SER A 51 8.74 -0.48 11.65
C SER A 51 9.54 -1.60 10.96
N TYR A 52 9.07 -2.04 9.80
CA TYR A 52 9.79 -2.99 8.97
C TYR A 52 11.15 -2.45 8.54
N LEU A 53 11.19 -1.24 7.98
CA LEU A 53 12.41 -0.60 7.48
C LEU A 53 13.41 -0.31 8.61
N GLN A 54 12.94 0.01 9.81
CA GLN A 54 13.81 0.19 10.98
C GLN A 54 14.58 -1.10 11.32
N ASN A 55 13.93 -2.25 11.21
CA ASN A 55 14.56 -3.56 11.44
C ASN A 55 15.36 -4.06 10.22
N ASN A 56 15.09 -3.52 9.04
CA ASN A 56 15.71 -3.88 7.77
C ASN A 56 16.11 -2.65 6.97
N PRO A 57 17.09 -1.87 7.47
CA PRO A 57 17.45 -0.60 6.86
C PRO A 57 18.00 -0.79 5.45
N ILE A 58 17.64 0.14 4.57
CA ILE A 58 18.04 0.13 3.16
C ILE A 58 19.49 0.57 3.02
N ALA A 59 20.27 -0.21 2.28
CA ALA A 59 21.69 0.02 2.06
C ALA A 59 21.90 1.14 1.02
N LEU A 60 22.21 2.37 1.44
CA LEU A 60 22.38 3.54 0.59
C LEU A 60 23.33 3.32 -0.59
N ASN A 61 24.41 2.57 -0.37
CA ASN A 61 25.46 2.38 -1.36
C ASN A 61 25.13 1.36 -2.46
N SER A 62 24.09 0.58 -2.29
CA SER A 62 23.67 -0.43 -3.28
C SER A 62 22.18 -0.34 -3.68
N ALA A 63 21.42 0.49 -2.98
CA ALA A 63 19.98 0.64 -3.24
C ALA A 63 19.71 1.14 -4.66
N THR A 64 18.67 0.61 -5.26
CA THR A 64 18.04 1.13 -6.48
C THR A 64 17.07 2.27 -6.13
N VAL A 65 16.61 3.02 -7.13
CA VAL A 65 15.54 4.01 -6.94
C VAL A 65 14.29 3.35 -6.34
N ASP A 66 13.94 2.16 -6.83
CA ASP A 66 12.74 1.44 -6.38
C ASP A 66 12.85 1.00 -4.91
N GLU A 67 14.05 0.55 -4.47
CA GLU A 67 14.31 0.22 -3.06
C GLU A 67 14.25 1.47 -2.18
N LEU A 68 14.78 2.61 -2.63
CA LEU A 68 14.70 3.87 -1.88
C LEU A 68 13.26 4.37 -1.73
N LEU A 69 12.43 4.19 -2.75
CA LEU A 69 11.02 4.54 -2.73
C LEU A 69 10.16 3.62 -1.84
N GLU A 70 10.73 2.54 -1.30
CA GLU A 70 10.09 1.78 -0.22
C GLU A 70 10.01 2.58 1.08
N ILE A 71 10.84 3.63 1.25
CA ILE A 71 10.76 4.53 2.39
C ILE A 71 9.69 5.58 2.10
N PRO A 72 8.56 5.61 2.84
CA PRO A 72 7.45 6.55 2.58
C PRO A 72 7.84 8.03 2.65
N LEU A 73 8.96 8.33 3.30
CA LEU A 73 9.53 9.68 3.44
C LEU A 73 10.30 10.14 2.20
N LEU A 74 10.66 9.23 1.30
CA LEU A 74 11.41 9.55 0.09
C LEU A 74 10.47 9.61 -1.11
N ASN A 75 10.45 10.77 -1.75
CA ASN A 75 9.89 10.91 -3.07
C ASN A 75 10.96 10.63 -4.14
N SER A 76 10.56 10.60 -5.37
CA SER A 76 11.43 10.24 -6.48
C SER A 76 12.49 11.26 -6.78
N PHE A 77 12.18 12.54 -6.59
CA PHE A 77 13.17 13.60 -6.75
C PHE A 77 14.34 13.38 -5.79
N LEU A 78 14.04 13.06 -4.53
CA LEU A 78 15.04 12.74 -3.52
C LEU A 78 15.81 11.45 -3.86
N ALA A 79 15.10 10.39 -4.26
CA ALA A 79 15.71 9.12 -4.63
C ALA A 79 16.64 9.24 -5.85
N PHE A 80 16.21 9.95 -6.90
CA PHE A 80 17.05 10.20 -8.08
C PHE A 80 18.26 11.06 -7.75
N ASN A 81 18.10 12.16 -7.02
CA ASN A 81 19.21 13.03 -6.63
C ASN A 81 20.25 12.27 -5.79
N LEU A 82 19.79 11.37 -4.92
CA LEU A 82 20.67 10.51 -4.12
C LEU A 82 21.47 9.55 -5.01
N ILE A 83 20.84 8.89 -5.97
CA ILE A 83 21.52 8.01 -6.93
C ILE A 83 22.48 8.81 -7.81
N GLU A 84 22.08 9.98 -8.31
CA GLU A 84 22.95 10.84 -9.10
C GLU A 84 24.17 11.32 -8.30
N TYR A 85 23.96 11.74 -7.05
CA TYR A 85 25.05 12.10 -6.13
C TYR A 85 26.01 10.93 -5.93
N ARG A 86 25.50 9.75 -5.65
CA ARG A 86 26.29 8.52 -5.48
C ARG A 86 27.10 8.19 -6.73
N ASN A 87 26.51 8.30 -7.92
CA ASN A 87 27.19 7.99 -9.19
C ASN A 87 28.29 9.01 -9.50
N ARG A 88 28.16 10.26 -9.06
CA ARG A 88 29.15 11.33 -9.27
C ARG A 88 30.23 11.36 -8.21
N SER A 89 29.84 11.20 -6.94
CA SER A 89 30.73 11.39 -5.78
C SER A 89 31.30 10.08 -5.22
N GLY A 90 30.85 8.95 -5.74
CA GLY A 90 31.24 7.61 -5.27
C GLY A 90 30.46 7.16 -4.03
N ARG A 91 31.06 6.26 -3.27
CA ARG A 91 30.43 5.65 -2.10
C ARG A 91 30.17 6.69 -1.01
N ILE A 92 28.95 6.67 -0.46
CA ILE A 92 28.55 7.49 0.70
C ILE A 92 29.15 6.86 1.95
N LEU A 93 29.99 7.63 2.68
CA LEU A 93 30.71 7.19 3.87
C LEU A 93 30.06 7.65 5.18
N SER A 94 29.21 8.69 5.10
CA SER A 94 28.53 9.26 6.26
C SER A 94 27.15 9.79 5.87
N PHE A 95 26.18 9.70 6.77
CA PHE A 95 24.86 10.32 6.57
C PHE A 95 24.93 11.85 6.46
N TYR A 96 25.96 12.49 6.96
CA TYR A 96 26.16 13.94 6.79
C TYR A 96 26.32 14.34 5.33
N GLN A 97 26.85 13.46 4.47
CA GLN A 97 26.98 13.73 3.02
C GLN A 97 25.63 13.84 2.31
N LEU A 98 24.53 13.36 2.94
CA LEU A 98 23.19 13.57 2.40
C LEU A 98 22.78 15.06 2.39
N ALA A 99 23.43 15.91 3.17
CA ALA A 99 23.20 17.34 3.13
C ALA A 99 23.66 17.98 1.80
N ASP A 100 24.57 17.34 1.07
CA ASP A 100 25.03 17.78 -0.25
C ASP A 100 24.09 17.30 -1.38
N VAL A 101 23.14 16.41 -1.07
CA VAL A 101 22.13 15.91 -2.01
C VAL A 101 20.96 16.91 -2.08
N LYS A 102 20.61 17.33 -3.28
CA LYS A 102 19.52 18.30 -3.47
C LYS A 102 18.20 17.78 -2.92
N GLY A 103 17.54 18.64 -2.14
CA GLY A 103 16.24 18.36 -1.53
C GLY A 103 16.31 17.70 -0.15
N PHE A 104 17.50 17.26 0.31
CA PHE A 104 17.65 16.72 1.65
C PHE A 104 17.85 17.85 2.67
N SER A 105 16.90 18.00 3.58
CA SER A 105 17.02 18.91 4.71
C SER A 105 17.65 18.20 5.92
N PRO A 106 18.32 18.93 6.85
CA PRO A 106 18.86 18.33 8.08
C PRO A 106 17.79 17.60 8.91
N ARG A 107 16.53 18.08 8.91
CA ARG A 107 15.42 17.42 9.58
C ARG A 107 15.11 16.08 8.93
N LEU A 108 14.96 16.06 7.60
CA LEU A 108 14.69 14.84 6.83
C LEU A 108 15.79 13.80 7.02
N ILE A 109 17.06 14.20 6.95
CA ILE A 109 18.21 13.30 7.15
C ILE A 109 18.14 12.62 8.52
N ARG A 110 17.84 13.38 9.58
CA ARG A 110 17.72 12.83 10.94
C ARG A 110 16.60 11.80 11.03
N ILE A 111 15.45 12.09 10.43
CA ILE A 111 14.28 11.19 10.42
C ILE A 111 14.56 9.94 9.58
N LEU A 112 15.30 10.05 8.48
CA LEU A 112 15.63 8.92 7.59
C LEU A 112 16.71 8.00 8.15
N THR A 113 17.61 8.50 8.98
CA THR A 113 18.77 7.74 9.48
C THR A 113 18.42 6.37 10.06
N PRO A 114 17.35 6.17 10.85
CA PRO A 114 16.99 4.86 11.38
C PRO A 114 16.59 3.82 10.32
N PHE A 115 16.21 4.26 9.12
CA PHE A 115 15.72 3.40 8.02
C PHE A 115 16.80 3.15 6.95
N LEU A 116 18.00 3.67 7.14
CA LEU A 116 19.10 3.62 6.18
C LEU A 116 20.35 2.99 6.79
N THR A 117 21.16 2.32 5.98
CA THR A 117 22.49 1.83 6.39
C THR A 117 23.55 2.16 5.33
N LEU A 118 24.75 2.44 5.79
CA LEU A 118 25.93 2.63 4.92
C LEU A 118 26.60 1.29 4.56
N GLU A 119 26.29 0.23 5.30
CA GLU A 119 26.80 -1.09 5.05
C GLU A 119 26.20 -1.68 3.77
N THR A 120 27.05 -2.24 2.92
CA THR A 120 26.60 -2.97 1.73
C THR A 120 26.27 -4.40 2.15
N LYS A 121 25.01 -4.74 2.31
CA LYS A 121 24.59 -6.13 2.56
C LYS A 121 24.85 -6.95 1.31
N GLN A 122 25.94 -7.71 1.27
CA GLN A 122 26.16 -8.77 0.28
C GLN A 122 25.25 -9.95 0.62
N GLN A 123 24.07 -9.97 0.04
CA GLN A 123 23.18 -11.13 0.14
C GLN A 123 23.49 -12.09 -1.01
N THR A 124 24.31 -13.08 -0.73
CA THR A 124 24.74 -14.08 -1.73
C THR A 124 23.79 -15.27 -1.87
N ASN A 125 22.97 -15.56 -0.85
CA ASN A 125 22.12 -16.73 -0.82
C ASN A 125 20.76 -16.51 -1.48
N LEU A 126 20.29 -17.50 -2.22
CA LEU A 126 18.96 -17.47 -2.87
C LEU A 126 17.83 -17.51 -1.83
N PHE A 127 18.01 -18.32 -0.79
CA PHE A 127 17.08 -18.46 0.33
C PHE A 127 17.64 -17.79 1.59
N PRO A 128 16.78 -17.17 2.42
CA PRO A 128 17.18 -16.58 3.70
C PRO A 128 17.65 -17.65 4.67
N ARG A 129 18.66 -17.33 5.46
CA ARG A 129 19.17 -18.20 6.55
C ARG A 129 18.43 -17.93 7.86
N HIS A 130 17.98 -16.70 8.04
CA HIS A 130 17.30 -16.25 9.24
C HIS A 130 15.92 -15.69 8.89
N PHE A 131 14.96 -16.05 9.73
CA PHE A 131 13.61 -15.55 9.65
C PHE A 131 13.27 -14.76 10.92
N THR A 132 12.66 -13.61 10.74
CA THR A 132 12.06 -12.81 11.80
C THR A 132 10.58 -13.08 11.83
N HIS A 133 10.07 -13.33 13.02
CA HIS A 133 8.65 -13.57 13.28
C HIS A 133 8.09 -12.39 14.05
N GLN A 134 6.94 -11.89 13.64
CA GLN A 134 6.21 -10.85 14.36
C GLN A 134 4.76 -11.28 14.52
N LEU A 135 4.27 -11.26 15.75
CA LEU A 135 2.87 -11.50 16.09
C LEU A 135 2.32 -10.23 16.74
N ALA A 136 1.27 -9.68 16.18
CA ALA A 136 0.53 -8.57 16.75
C ALA A 136 -0.91 -9.02 17.04
N VAL A 137 -1.37 -8.75 18.26
CA VAL A 137 -2.74 -8.97 18.69
C VAL A 137 -3.25 -7.66 19.27
N ARG A 138 -4.40 -7.20 18.80
CA ARG A 138 -5.07 -6.00 19.31
C ARG A 138 -6.51 -6.33 19.65
N TYR A 139 -6.90 -5.94 20.84
CA TYR A 139 -8.28 -5.91 21.28
C TYR A 139 -8.65 -4.47 21.60
N ARG A 140 -9.72 -3.96 21.02
CA ARG A 140 -10.25 -2.62 21.27
C ARG A 140 -11.74 -2.72 21.51
N GLN A 141 -12.23 -2.00 22.52
CA GLN A 141 -13.66 -1.90 22.79
C GLN A 141 -14.02 -0.48 23.19
N ILE A 142 -15.01 0.07 22.52
CA ILE A 142 -15.63 1.32 22.94
C ILE A 142 -16.69 0.98 24.00
N LEU A 143 -16.58 1.56 25.19
CA LEU A 143 -17.49 1.27 26.30
C LEU A 143 -18.91 1.79 26.05
N GLN A 144 -19.02 2.90 25.30
CA GLN A 144 -20.30 3.40 24.82
C GLN A 144 -20.77 2.56 23.63
N GLN A 145 -21.86 1.85 23.81
CA GLN A 145 -22.40 1.02 22.75
C GLN A 145 -23.08 1.87 21.68
N SER A 146 -22.86 1.53 20.42
CA SER A 146 -23.59 2.11 19.29
C SER A 146 -25.08 1.72 19.33
N GLU A 147 -25.92 2.55 18.75
CA GLU A 147 -27.38 2.32 18.73
C GLU A 147 -27.74 0.95 18.12
N GLY A 148 -27.03 0.53 17.06
CA GLY A 148 -27.26 -0.77 16.41
C GLY A 148 -26.99 -1.97 17.34
N LEU A 149 -26.03 -1.87 18.28
CA LEU A 149 -25.80 -2.89 19.29
C LEU A 149 -26.86 -2.87 20.39
N VAL A 150 -27.28 -1.67 20.84
CA VAL A 150 -28.32 -1.51 21.86
C VAL A 150 -29.67 -2.03 21.37
N GLN A 151 -29.98 -1.83 20.09
CA GLN A 151 -31.22 -2.29 19.46
C GLN A 151 -31.15 -3.74 18.97
N ASN A 152 -30.02 -4.46 19.19
CA ASN A 152 -29.77 -5.80 18.67
C ASN A 152 -29.89 -5.92 17.13
N ASN A 153 -29.60 -4.85 16.42
CA ASN A 153 -29.56 -4.84 14.95
C ASN A 153 -28.27 -5.45 14.40
N TYR A 154 -27.21 -5.50 15.22
CA TYR A 154 -25.92 -6.08 14.88
C TYR A 154 -25.74 -7.45 15.52
N PRO A 155 -25.39 -8.50 14.76
CA PRO A 155 -25.27 -9.86 15.27
C PRO A 155 -24.00 -10.12 16.08
N GLY A 156 -23.03 -9.20 16.04
CA GLY A 156 -21.72 -9.35 16.66
C GLY A 156 -21.58 -8.62 18.00
N HIS A 157 -20.34 -8.48 18.45
CA HIS A 157 -19.97 -7.88 19.72
C HIS A 157 -19.38 -6.48 19.55
N ALA A 158 -19.40 -5.64 20.61
CA ALA A 158 -18.90 -4.28 20.59
C ALA A 158 -17.36 -4.15 20.47
N SER A 159 -16.63 -5.28 20.45
CA SER A 159 -15.17 -5.27 20.39
C SER A 159 -14.66 -5.44 18.96
N GLU A 160 -13.57 -4.73 18.67
CA GLU A 160 -12.70 -4.99 17.51
C GLU A 160 -11.63 -6.00 17.93
N ASN A 161 -11.35 -6.97 17.07
CA ASN A 161 -10.27 -7.92 17.25
C ASN A 161 -9.40 -7.92 16.02
N TYR A 162 -8.10 -7.88 16.25
CA TYR A 162 -7.09 -7.87 15.20
C TYR A 162 -5.98 -8.83 15.56
N LEU A 163 -5.62 -9.67 14.60
CA LEU A 163 -4.49 -10.60 14.70
C LEU A 163 -3.68 -10.47 13.42
N ARG A 164 -2.37 -10.29 13.56
CA ARG A 164 -1.44 -10.32 12.43
C ARG A 164 -0.22 -11.15 12.77
N TYR A 165 0.13 -12.04 11.87
CA TYR A 165 1.39 -12.75 11.88
C TYR A 165 2.19 -12.40 10.63
N ARG A 166 3.47 -12.11 10.81
CA ARG A 166 4.42 -11.84 9.72
C ARG A 166 5.66 -12.70 9.88
N LEU A 167 6.09 -13.25 8.75
CA LEU A 167 7.33 -13.97 8.59
C LEU A 167 8.17 -13.24 7.56
N GLN A 168 9.42 -12.95 7.91
CA GLN A 168 10.32 -12.24 7.04
C GLN A 168 11.69 -12.86 7.02
N GLY A 169 12.23 -13.11 5.82
CA GLY A 169 13.54 -13.68 5.60
C GLY A 169 14.48 -12.72 4.86
N GLU A 170 15.37 -12.03 5.57
CA GLU A 170 16.49 -11.23 5.04
C GLU A 170 16.12 -10.28 3.88
N GLY A 171 14.90 -9.72 3.88
CA GLY A 171 14.42 -8.84 2.82
C GLY A 171 14.13 -9.49 1.47
N LYS A 172 14.13 -10.84 1.41
CA LYS A 172 13.86 -11.61 0.19
C LYS A 172 12.56 -12.37 0.23
N PHE A 173 12.18 -12.84 1.40
CA PHE A 173 10.98 -13.62 1.60
C PHE A 173 10.08 -12.94 2.62
N PHE A 174 8.82 -12.81 2.27
CA PHE A 174 7.77 -12.23 3.11
C PHE A 174 6.58 -13.16 3.07
N ALA A 175 6.01 -13.46 4.21
CA ALA A 175 4.72 -14.11 4.29
C ALA A 175 3.94 -13.53 5.47
N GLY A 176 2.63 -13.46 5.34
CA GLY A 176 1.80 -12.89 6.37
C GLY A 176 0.37 -13.40 6.33
N LEU A 177 -0.25 -13.29 7.50
CA LEU A 177 -1.66 -13.53 7.71
C LEU A 177 -2.19 -12.40 8.57
N THR A 178 -3.31 -11.80 8.15
CA THR A 178 -4.04 -10.78 8.91
C THR A 178 -5.49 -11.23 9.04
N ALA A 179 -6.02 -11.23 10.23
CA ALA A 179 -7.42 -11.46 10.51
C ALA A 179 -7.96 -10.29 11.33
N GLN A 180 -9.10 -9.75 10.94
CA GLN A 180 -9.76 -8.64 11.62
C GLN A 180 -11.26 -8.93 11.74
N ARG A 181 -11.85 -8.29 12.73
CA ARG A 181 -13.29 -8.19 12.93
C ARG A 181 -13.60 -6.84 13.54
N ASP A 182 -14.52 -6.14 12.92
CA ASP A 182 -14.96 -4.83 13.37
C ASP A 182 -16.08 -4.91 14.44
N PRO A 183 -16.31 -3.83 15.21
CA PRO A 183 -17.38 -3.79 16.19
C PRO A 183 -18.75 -3.97 15.53
N GLY A 184 -19.54 -4.90 16.05
CA GLY A 184 -20.88 -5.25 15.52
C GLY A 184 -20.90 -6.46 14.60
N GLU A 185 -19.75 -6.94 14.16
CA GLU A 185 -19.62 -8.12 13.30
C GLU A 185 -19.48 -9.43 14.08
N GLN A 186 -19.83 -10.54 13.44
CA GLN A 186 -19.66 -11.86 14.03
C GLN A 186 -18.17 -12.24 14.10
N LEU A 187 -17.77 -12.98 15.14
CA LEU A 187 -16.39 -13.45 15.28
C LEU A 187 -15.99 -14.41 14.16
N LEU A 188 -16.92 -15.28 13.82
CA LEU A 188 -16.78 -16.24 12.71
C LEU A 188 -18.03 -16.13 11.84
N THR A 189 -17.83 -16.15 10.54
CA THR A 189 -18.90 -16.23 9.57
C THR A 189 -19.60 -17.60 9.64
N PRO A 190 -20.75 -17.80 8.98
CA PRO A 190 -21.38 -19.11 8.87
C PRO A 190 -20.46 -20.19 8.28
N GLN A 191 -19.41 -19.82 7.54
CA GLN A 191 -18.39 -20.71 6.98
C GLN A 191 -17.22 -20.97 7.95
N ASN A 192 -17.31 -20.55 9.22
CA ASN A 192 -16.25 -20.66 10.24
C ASN A 192 -14.93 -19.95 9.85
N THR A 193 -14.98 -18.90 9.06
CA THR A 193 -13.83 -18.06 8.75
C THR A 193 -13.90 -16.74 9.53
N PRO A 194 -12.77 -16.10 9.87
CA PRO A 194 -12.78 -14.71 10.33
C PRO A 194 -13.52 -13.82 9.32
N GLU A 195 -14.07 -12.73 9.81
CA GLU A 195 -14.78 -11.77 8.97
C GLU A 195 -13.87 -11.25 7.87
N PHE A 196 -12.76 -10.65 8.21
CA PHE A 196 -11.68 -10.35 7.29
C PHE A 196 -10.52 -11.31 7.46
N LEU A 197 -10.03 -11.87 6.33
CA LEU A 197 -8.84 -12.72 6.28
C LEU A 197 -8.01 -12.39 5.05
N SER A 198 -6.80 -11.92 5.28
CA SER A 198 -5.79 -11.67 4.26
C SER A 198 -4.58 -12.55 4.46
N MET A 199 -4.06 -13.12 3.38
CA MET A 199 -2.84 -13.95 3.37
C MET A 199 -2.00 -13.63 2.16
N HIS A 200 -0.69 -13.56 2.36
CA HIS A 200 0.25 -13.31 1.27
C HIS A 200 1.56 -14.06 1.46
N ALA A 201 2.24 -14.29 0.34
CA ALA A 201 3.64 -14.66 0.29
C ALA A 201 4.32 -13.91 -0.85
N GLU A 202 5.51 -13.35 -0.63
CA GLU A 202 6.31 -12.66 -1.64
C GLU A 202 7.75 -13.12 -1.58
N TYR A 203 8.33 -13.39 -2.75
CA TYR A 203 9.75 -13.58 -2.93
C TYR A 203 10.33 -12.44 -3.76
N ARG A 204 11.42 -11.82 -3.29
CA ARG A 204 12.16 -10.76 -3.99
C ARG A 204 13.54 -11.26 -4.39
N GLY A 205 13.76 -11.31 -5.69
CA GLY A 205 15.03 -11.69 -6.27
C GLY A 205 15.83 -10.52 -6.85
N ARG A 206 17.06 -10.78 -7.24
CA ARG A 206 17.98 -9.76 -7.83
C ARG A 206 18.35 -10.02 -9.29
N LYS A 207 17.99 -11.18 -9.81
CA LYS A 207 18.29 -11.57 -11.20
C LYS A 207 17.07 -11.34 -12.09
N ILE A 208 16.78 -12.27 -12.96
CA ILE A 208 15.63 -12.22 -13.89
C ILE A 208 14.31 -12.12 -13.10
N ILE A 209 14.15 -12.96 -12.09
CA ILE A 209 12.96 -12.87 -11.23
C ILE A 209 13.21 -11.79 -10.17
N ARG A 210 12.54 -10.65 -10.31
CA ARG A 210 12.60 -9.54 -9.35
C ARG A 210 11.64 -9.74 -8.19
N ASN A 211 10.44 -10.27 -8.51
CA ASN A 211 9.38 -10.45 -7.55
C ASN A 211 8.46 -11.58 -8.01
N ILE A 212 7.97 -12.37 -7.06
CA ILE A 212 6.81 -13.26 -7.21
C ILE A 212 5.95 -13.01 -5.97
N VAL A 213 4.68 -12.73 -6.17
CA VAL A 213 3.71 -12.55 -5.10
C VAL A 213 2.54 -13.50 -5.30
N VAL A 214 2.06 -14.10 -4.20
CA VAL A 214 0.93 -15.02 -4.17
C VAL A 214 0.04 -14.66 -2.98
N GLY A 215 -1.27 -14.76 -3.16
CA GLY A 215 -2.28 -14.36 -2.18
C GLY A 215 -2.71 -12.92 -2.39
N ASP A 216 -2.74 -12.12 -1.33
CA ASP A 216 -3.19 -10.73 -1.39
C ASP A 216 -2.03 -9.80 -1.70
N PHE A 217 -2.20 -8.98 -2.73
CA PHE A 217 -1.18 -8.07 -3.21
C PHE A 217 -1.75 -6.76 -3.74
N SER A 218 -0.90 -5.76 -3.86
CA SER A 218 -1.17 -4.48 -4.51
C SER A 218 -0.42 -4.39 -5.84
N ALA A 219 -0.98 -3.61 -6.77
CA ALA A 219 -0.37 -3.26 -8.04
C ALA A 219 -0.45 -1.76 -8.25
N GLU A 220 0.67 -1.15 -8.59
CA GLU A 220 0.82 0.29 -8.76
C GLU A 220 1.56 0.57 -10.06
N PHE A 221 0.87 1.12 -11.06
CA PHE A 221 1.46 1.40 -12.37
C PHE A 221 1.27 2.87 -12.76
N GLY A 222 2.24 3.42 -13.51
CA GLY A 222 2.18 4.74 -14.09
C GLY A 222 1.99 5.88 -13.09
N GLN A 223 1.01 6.72 -13.35
CA GLN A 223 0.48 7.79 -12.48
C GLN A 223 -0.85 7.37 -11.83
N GLY A 224 -1.28 6.12 -12.04
CA GLY A 224 -2.47 5.55 -11.45
C GLY A 224 -3.77 5.81 -12.21
N LEU A 225 -3.70 6.12 -13.50
CA LEU A 225 -4.90 6.22 -14.33
C LEU A 225 -5.50 4.85 -14.65
N THR A 226 -4.65 3.84 -14.80
CA THR A 226 -5.08 2.49 -15.21
C THR A 226 -5.24 1.57 -14.01
N LEU A 227 -4.25 1.50 -13.13
CA LEU A 227 -4.30 0.65 -11.93
C LEU A 227 -3.47 1.23 -10.79
N TRP A 228 -4.16 1.50 -9.69
CA TRP A 228 -3.54 1.90 -8.43
C TRP A 228 -4.44 1.49 -7.27
N ASN A 229 -4.12 0.40 -6.61
CA ASN A 229 -4.91 -0.12 -5.50
C ASN A 229 -4.21 -0.06 -4.14
N SER A 230 -3.17 0.77 -4.03
CA SER A 230 -2.51 1.05 -2.76
C SER A 230 -2.70 2.50 -2.35
N LEU A 231 -2.20 2.83 -1.18
CA LEU A 231 -2.28 4.18 -0.63
C LEU A 231 -1.60 5.19 -1.54
N ALA A 232 -2.24 6.31 -1.73
CA ALA A 232 -1.70 7.42 -2.48
C ALA A 232 -1.71 8.68 -1.61
N PHE A 233 -0.59 9.00 -0.97
CA PHE A 233 -0.38 10.27 -0.27
C PHE A 233 -0.21 11.40 -1.30
N ASN A 234 -1.30 11.89 -1.90
CA ASN A 234 -1.22 12.64 -3.14
C ASN A 234 -1.55 14.12 -3.04
N LYS A 235 -1.99 14.61 -1.90
CA LYS A 235 -2.35 16.02 -1.76
C LYS A 235 -1.39 16.71 -0.80
N SER A 236 -0.09 16.64 -1.08
CA SER A 236 0.88 17.46 -0.37
C SER A 236 0.87 18.90 -0.89
N ALA A 237 1.06 19.86 -0.01
CA ALA A 237 1.36 21.25 -0.40
C ALA A 237 2.71 21.38 -1.13
N ASP A 238 3.54 20.34 -1.10
CA ASP A 238 4.81 20.27 -1.80
C ASP A 238 4.62 19.77 -3.24
N ALA A 239 4.93 20.63 -4.21
CA ALA A 239 4.87 20.31 -5.64
C ALA A 239 5.69 19.06 -6.02
N LEU A 240 6.71 18.70 -5.26
CA LEU A 240 7.54 17.51 -5.50
C LEU A 240 6.81 16.18 -5.21
N ASN A 241 5.71 16.22 -4.45
CA ASN A 241 4.93 15.03 -4.11
C ASN A 241 3.73 14.78 -5.06
N ILE A 242 3.60 15.58 -6.13
CA ILE A 242 2.53 15.40 -7.13
C ILE A 242 2.77 14.14 -7.97
N VAL A 243 4.04 13.76 -8.17
CA VAL A 243 4.41 12.61 -9.02
C VAL A 243 4.17 11.31 -8.28
N ARG A 244 3.37 10.43 -8.88
CA ARG A 244 3.23 9.05 -8.38
C ARG A 244 4.34 8.15 -8.93
N PHE A 245 4.84 7.29 -8.06
CA PHE A 245 5.78 6.24 -8.43
C PHE A 245 5.21 4.88 -8.05
N GLY A 246 4.70 4.21 -9.07
CA GLY A 246 4.25 2.84 -8.92
C GLY A 246 5.41 1.94 -8.46
N ARG A 247 5.20 1.24 -7.36
CA ARG A 247 6.13 0.25 -6.81
C ARG A 247 5.99 -1.11 -7.48
N GLY A 248 5.15 -1.22 -8.51
CA GLY A 248 4.83 -2.46 -9.18
C GLY A 248 3.97 -3.38 -8.33
N LEU A 249 4.28 -4.68 -8.35
CA LEU A 249 3.57 -5.70 -7.59
C LEU A 249 4.20 -5.87 -6.21
N ARG A 250 3.39 -5.80 -5.13
CA ARG A 250 3.83 -5.95 -3.74
C ARG A 250 2.80 -6.71 -2.93
N HIS A 251 3.22 -7.49 -1.94
CA HIS A 251 2.30 -8.10 -1.00
C HIS A 251 1.49 -7.03 -0.26
N PHE A 252 0.23 -7.34 -0.01
CA PHE A 252 -0.67 -6.46 0.73
C PHE A 252 -0.55 -6.71 2.23
N THR A 253 -0.49 -5.64 3.02
CA THR A 253 -0.38 -5.70 4.48
C THR A 253 -1.47 -4.91 5.20
N GLY A 254 -2.36 -4.27 4.46
CA GLY A 254 -3.47 -3.49 5.00
C GLY A 254 -4.60 -4.35 5.58
N THR A 255 -5.59 -3.67 6.11
CA THR A 255 -6.86 -4.24 6.57
C THR A 255 -8.06 -3.74 5.76
N ASP A 256 -7.80 -2.94 4.72
CA ASP A 256 -8.84 -2.49 3.79
C ASP A 256 -9.28 -3.65 2.91
N GLU A 257 -10.54 -4.02 3.00
CA GLU A 257 -11.11 -5.20 2.32
C GLU A 257 -11.28 -5.00 0.82
N ASN A 258 -11.20 -3.75 0.36
CA ASN A 258 -11.49 -3.38 -1.03
C ASN A 258 -10.23 -3.00 -1.83
N ARG A 259 -9.09 -2.75 -1.17
CA ARG A 259 -7.89 -2.22 -1.82
C ARG A 259 -6.79 -3.25 -2.05
N PHE A 260 -7.14 -4.51 -2.30
CA PHE A 260 -6.16 -5.52 -2.67
C PHE A 260 -6.62 -6.37 -3.85
N LEU A 261 -5.66 -6.97 -4.51
CA LEU A 261 -5.84 -8.02 -5.51
C LEU A 261 -5.54 -9.36 -4.86
N ARG A 262 -6.26 -10.42 -5.23
CA ARG A 262 -6.06 -11.77 -4.70
C ARG A 262 -5.73 -12.73 -5.83
N GLY A 263 -4.54 -13.32 -5.80
CA GLY A 263 -4.10 -14.21 -6.87
C GLY A 263 -2.59 -14.37 -6.92
N VAL A 264 -2.01 -14.16 -8.10
CA VAL A 264 -0.57 -14.34 -8.34
C VAL A 264 -0.05 -13.26 -9.28
N GLY A 265 1.17 -12.80 -9.02
CA GLY A 265 1.85 -11.86 -9.90
C GLY A 265 3.36 -12.03 -9.86
N SER A 266 4.04 -11.58 -10.91
CA SER A 266 5.48 -11.63 -11.01
C SER A 266 6.05 -10.43 -11.77
N THR A 267 7.26 -10.04 -11.38
CA THR A 267 8.07 -9.05 -12.09
C THR A 267 9.35 -9.74 -12.59
N LEU A 268 9.56 -9.70 -13.89
CA LEU A 268 10.75 -10.22 -14.56
C LEU A 268 11.60 -9.07 -15.09
N ASN A 269 12.91 -9.13 -14.86
CA ASN A 269 13.86 -8.12 -15.33
C ASN A 269 14.71 -8.65 -16.49
N PHE A 270 14.74 -7.90 -17.57
CA PHE A 270 15.58 -8.15 -18.75
C PHE A 270 16.44 -6.92 -19.04
N GLY A 271 17.42 -6.66 -18.15
CA GLY A 271 18.30 -5.50 -18.24
C GLY A 271 17.57 -4.20 -17.94
N GLU A 272 17.33 -3.37 -18.94
CA GLU A 272 16.60 -2.11 -18.83
C GLU A 272 15.07 -2.28 -18.80
N PHE A 273 14.57 -3.49 -19.05
CA PHE A 273 13.14 -3.79 -19.07
C PHE A 273 12.72 -4.55 -17.82
N ASP A 274 11.64 -4.09 -17.19
CA ASP A 274 10.87 -4.86 -16.22
C ASP A 274 9.52 -5.23 -16.86
N VAL A 275 9.20 -6.50 -16.85
CA VAL A 275 7.91 -7.03 -17.32
C VAL A 275 7.16 -7.55 -16.12
N MET A 276 6.02 -6.96 -15.84
CA MET A 276 5.12 -7.34 -14.76
C MET A 276 3.87 -7.98 -15.34
N ALA A 277 3.45 -9.10 -14.79
CA ALA A 277 2.19 -9.75 -15.15
C ALA A 277 1.52 -10.30 -13.91
N PHE A 278 0.19 -10.24 -13.87
CA PHE A 278 -0.59 -10.76 -12.76
C PHE A 278 -1.97 -11.24 -13.18
N TYR A 279 -2.49 -12.15 -12.39
CA TYR A 279 -3.87 -12.59 -12.41
C TYR A 279 -4.45 -12.43 -11.01
N SER A 280 -5.63 -11.86 -10.91
CA SER A 280 -6.40 -11.70 -9.69
C SER A 280 -7.81 -12.19 -9.87
N ARG A 281 -8.33 -12.89 -8.86
CA ARG A 281 -9.74 -13.20 -8.72
C ARG A 281 -10.14 -12.91 -7.28
N ASN A 282 -10.90 -11.84 -7.10
CA ASN A 282 -11.37 -11.40 -5.79
C ASN A 282 -12.90 -11.35 -5.76
N ARG A 283 -13.45 -11.43 -4.56
CA ARG A 283 -14.86 -11.21 -4.30
C ARG A 283 -15.01 -9.83 -3.67
N ALA A 284 -15.97 -9.07 -4.17
CA ALA A 284 -16.32 -7.77 -3.66
C ALA A 284 -17.77 -7.76 -3.20
N ASP A 285 -18.08 -6.88 -2.29
CA ASP A 285 -19.44 -6.65 -1.83
C ASP A 285 -20.17 -5.77 -2.82
N ALA A 286 -21.39 -6.11 -3.15
CA ALA A 286 -22.17 -5.39 -4.14
C ALA A 286 -23.67 -5.46 -3.85
N ASN A 287 -24.35 -4.35 -4.09
CA ASN A 287 -25.81 -4.33 -4.12
C ASN A 287 -26.30 -4.96 -5.42
N LEU A 288 -26.79 -6.20 -5.33
CA LEU A 288 -27.39 -6.89 -6.47
C LEU A 288 -28.84 -6.44 -6.67
N VAL A 289 -29.20 -6.27 -7.93
CA VAL A 289 -30.57 -5.94 -8.38
C VAL A 289 -31.00 -6.89 -9.48
N GLY A 290 -32.26 -7.27 -9.49
CA GLY A 290 -32.85 -8.20 -10.47
C GLY A 290 -33.30 -9.52 -9.85
N ASP A 291 -33.94 -10.38 -10.63
CA ASP A 291 -34.36 -11.71 -10.23
C ASP A 291 -33.23 -12.72 -10.47
N ASP A 292 -33.31 -13.90 -9.85
CA ASP A 292 -32.28 -14.96 -9.78
C ASP A 292 -31.53 -15.31 -11.08
N SER A 293 -32.10 -14.99 -12.24
CA SER A 293 -31.51 -15.32 -13.55
C SER A 293 -30.87 -14.13 -14.28
N ALA A 294 -31.06 -12.90 -13.84
CA ALA A 294 -30.60 -11.67 -14.52
C ALA A 294 -30.14 -10.60 -13.51
N SER A 295 -29.32 -10.99 -12.57
CA SER A 295 -28.78 -10.05 -11.58
C SER A 295 -27.77 -9.11 -12.19
N ALA A 296 -27.83 -7.85 -11.81
CA ALA A 296 -26.81 -6.83 -12.06
C ALA A 296 -26.39 -6.22 -10.73
N ALA A 297 -25.22 -5.62 -10.68
CA ALA A 297 -24.76 -4.88 -9.51
C ALA A 297 -25.01 -3.37 -9.71
N SER A 298 -25.85 -2.77 -8.89
CA SER A 298 -26.11 -1.34 -8.93
C SER A 298 -24.96 -0.50 -8.36
N SER A 299 -24.22 -1.06 -7.41
CA SER A 299 -23.02 -0.44 -6.84
C SER A 299 -22.11 -1.49 -6.17
N LEU A 300 -20.82 -1.20 -6.14
CA LEU A 300 -19.85 -1.90 -5.29
C LEU A 300 -19.84 -1.22 -3.92
N GLN A 301 -19.85 -2.02 -2.86
CA GLN A 301 -19.70 -1.53 -1.49
C GLN A 301 -18.21 -1.41 -1.15
N THR A 302 -17.85 -0.31 -0.52
CA THR A 302 -16.44 -0.03 -0.16
C THR A 302 -16.24 0.16 1.33
N SER A 303 -17.28 -0.01 2.15
CA SER A 303 -17.19 0.13 3.60
C SER A 303 -16.47 -1.03 4.29
N GLY A 304 -16.53 -2.24 3.73
CA GLY A 304 -16.02 -3.47 4.37
C GLY A 304 -16.77 -3.84 5.65
N LEU A 305 -17.99 -3.34 5.87
CA LEU A 305 -18.76 -3.57 7.10
C LEU A 305 -19.89 -4.57 6.85
N HIS A 306 -19.98 -5.59 7.73
CA HIS A 306 -20.98 -6.67 7.66
C HIS A 306 -21.74 -6.83 8.98
N ARG A 307 -22.47 -5.77 9.37
CA ARG A 307 -23.18 -5.65 10.66
C ARG A 307 -24.70 -5.76 10.54
N THR A 308 -25.24 -5.28 9.43
CA THR A 308 -26.68 -5.32 9.18
C THR A 308 -27.06 -6.48 8.26
N ALA A 309 -28.33 -6.86 8.22
CA ALA A 309 -28.79 -7.92 7.33
C ALA A 309 -28.48 -7.64 5.85
N SER A 310 -28.65 -6.38 5.39
CA SER A 310 -28.33 -5.99 4.03
C SER A 310 -26.82 -6.01 3.74
N GLU A 311 -25.97 -5.53 4.66
CA GLU A 311 -24.52 -5.61 4.53
C GLU A 311 -24.03 -7.07 4.44
N ILE A 312 -24.63 -7.98 5.23
CA ILE A 312 -24.32 -9.41 5.19
C ILE A 312 -24.80 -10.09 3.90
N GLU A 313 -25.95 -9.68 3.34
CA GLU A 313 -26.46 -10.17 2.06
C GLU A 313 -25.58 -9.75 0.90
N ASP A 314 -25.12 -8.49 0.90
CA ASP A 314 -24.26 -7.92 -0.12
C ASP A 314 -22.83 -8.50 -0.11
N ARG A 315 -22.45 -9.15 0.98
CA ARG A 315 -21.11 -9.66 1.22
C ARG A 315 -20.68 -10.66 0.15
N HIS A 316 -19.51 -10.40 -0.47
CA HIS A 316 -18.89 -11.31 -1.44
C HIS A 316 -19.81 -11.70 -2.61
N SER A 317 -20.84 -10.91 -2.89
CA SER A 317 -21.84 -11.17 -3.90
C SER A 317 -21.31 -11.02 -5.33
N GLN A 318 -20.33 -10.12 -5.56
CA GLN A 318 -19.71 -9.89 -6.85
C GLN A 318 -18.36 -10.62 -6.95
N ASN A 319 -18.07 -11.20 -8.13
CA ASN A 319 -16.77 -11.80 -8.45
C ASN A 319 -16.08 -10.91 -9.49
N ILE A 320 -14.85 -10.47 -9.18
CA ILE A 320 -14.06 -9.61 -10.07
C ILE A 320 -12.79 -10.36 -10.45
N GLN A 321 -12.56 -10.51 -11.76
CA GLN A 321 -11.32 -11.07 -12.30
C GLN A 321 -10.54 -9.97 -12.99
N ILE A 322 -9.23 -9.90 -12.72
CA ILE A 322 -8.35 -8.91 -13.32
C ILE A 322 -7.10 -9.63 -13.85
N ILE A 323 -6.82 -9.42 -15.12
CA ILE A 323 -5.56 -9.82 -15.74
C ILE A 323 -4.86 -8.54 -16.17
N GLY A 324 -3.61 -8.40 -15.78
CA GLY A 324 -2.86 -7.20 -16.12
C GLY A 324 -1.40 -7.47 -16.44
N THR A 325 -0.85 -6.61 -17.28
CA THR A 325 0.58 -6.55 -17.58
C THR A 325 1.04 -5.10 -17.58
N HIS A 326 2.29 -4.90 -17.17
CA HIS A 326 2.97 -3.62 -17.28
C HIS A 326 4.42 -3.86 -17.72
N VAL A 327 4.83 -3.19 -18.78
CA VAL A 327 6.20 -3.24 -19.29
C VAL A 327 6.85 -1.89 -19.05
N LEU A 328 7.90 -1.85 -18.26
CA LEU A 328 8.65 -0.65 -17.93
C LEU A 328 10.04 -0.71 -18.56
N TRP A 329 10.32 0.20 -19.48
CA TRP A 329 11.67 0.47 -19.98
C TRP A 329 12.29 1.63 -19.19
N LYS A 330 13.47 1.39 -18.59
CA LYS A 330 14.08 2.29 -17.60
C LYS A 330 15.57 2.55 -17.85
N PRO A 331 15.95 3.20 -18.97
CA PRO A 331 17.29 3.71 -19.13
C PRO A 331 17.56 4.85 -18.12
N THR A 332 18.81 5.31 -18.02
CA THR A 332 19.31 6.12 -16.90
C THR A 332 18.46 7.35 -16.52
N ARG A 333 17.83 8.04 -17.47
CA ARG A 333 17.08 9.30 -17.21
C ARG A 333 15.63 9.27 -17.67
N LEU A 334 15.23 8.20 -18.32
CA LEU A 334 13.90 8.04 -18.89
C LEU A 334 13.27 6.78 -18.34
N ARG A 335 11.99 6.84 -18.02
CA ARG A 335 11.14 5.67 -17.74
C ARG A 335 9.94 5.77 -18.66
N LEU A 336 9.68 4.73 -19.41
CA LEU A 336 8.50 4.57 -20.24
C LEU A 336 7.78 3.30 -19.85
N GLY A 337 6.53 3.42 -19.44
CA GLY A 337 5.68 2.31 -19.05
C GLY A 337 4.54 2.11 -20.04
N PHE A 338 4.21 0.86 -20.33
CA PHE A 338 3.01 0.47 -21.04
C PHE A 338 2.23 -0.52 -20.20
N SER A 339 0.95 -0.23 -19.95
CA SER A 339 0.04 -1.11 -19.22
C SER A 339 -1.08 -1.60 -20.12
N ALA A 340 -1.51 -2.85 -19.89
CA ALA A 340 -2.75 -3.41 -20.45
C ALA A 340 -3.45 -4.21 -19.35
N ILE A 341 -4.70 -3.88 -19.07
CA ILE A 341 -5.48 -4.46 -17.98
C ILE A 341 -6.88 -4.77 -18.49
N ASN A 342 -7.31 -6.01 -18.24
CA ASN A 342 -8.67 -6.46 -18.46
C ASN A 342 -9.31 -6.80 -17.12
N THR A 343 -10.49 -6.24 -16.86
CA THR A 343 -11.30 -6.48 -15.67
C THR A 343 -12.64 -7.06 -16.08
N GLN A 344 -13.03 -8.19 -15.51
CA GLN A 344 -14.30 -8.86 -15.76
C GLN A 344 -15.11 -8.98 -14.47
N PHE A 345 -16.38 -8.63 -14.57
CA PHE A 345 -17.36 -8.69 -13.49
C PHE A 345 -18.33 -9.85 -13.76
N LYS A 346 -18.59 -10.69 -12.74
CA LYS A 346 -19.55 -11.79 -12.86
C LYS A 346 -20.95 -11.26 -13.17
N PHE A 347 -21.37 -10.22 -12.46
CA PHE A 347 -22.62 -9.50 -12.69
C PHE A 347 -22.29 -8.13 -13.28
N PRO A 348 -22.94 -7.71 -14.39
CA PRO A 348 -22.68 -6.41 -15.00
C PRO A 348 -22.95 -5.28 -14.00
N LEU A 349 -22.11 -4.26 -14.00
CA LEU A 349 -22.37 -3.04 -13.25
C LEU A 349 -23.44 -2.24 -13.98
N GLN A 350 -24.49 -1.88 -13.27
CA GLN A 350 -25.60 -1.04 -13.77
C GLN A 350 -25.91 0.03 -12.73
N PRO A 351 -25.12 1.11 -12.68
CA PRO A 351 -25.41 2.23 -11.78
C PRO A 351 -26.78 2.81 -12.05
N ALA A 352 -27.51 3.22 -11.00
CA ALA A 352 -28.81 3.85 -11.14
C ALA A 352 -28.74 5.07 -12.08
N GLU A 353 -29.74 5.25 -12.92
CA GLU A 353 -29.86 6.37 -13.85
C GLU A 353 -30.08 7.69 -13.08
N ARG A 354 -28.96 8.35 -12.74
CA ARG A 354 -28.93 9.66 -12.06
C ARG A 354 -27.84 10.52 -12.71
N PRO A 355 -27.98 11.85 -12.73
CA PRO A 355 -27.00 12.75 -13.33
C PRO A 355 -25.56 12.53 -12.82
N GLU A 356 -25.40 12.27 -11.52
CA GLU A 356 -24.11 12.01 -10.88
C GLU A 356 -23.47 10.69 -11.32
N ASN A 357 -24.24 9.75 -11.87
CA ASN A 357 -23.77 8.45 -12.34
C ASN A 357 -23.49 8.43 -13.85
N SER A 358 -23.76 9.50 -14.58
CA SER A 358 -23.66 9.57 -16.04
C SER A 358 -22.27 9.19 -16.60
N GLN A 359 -21.22 9.37 -15.78
CA GLN A 359 -19.85 9.04 -16.14
C GLN A 359 -19.33 7.73 -15.50
N ARG A 360 -20.15 7.06 -14.70
CA ARG A 360 -19.78 5.78 -14.11
C ARG A 360 -19.74 4.69 -15.17
N PHE A 361 -18.88 3.71 -14.96
CA PHE A 361 -18.81 2.53 -15.81
C PHE A 361 -20.09 1.69 -15.67
N ALA A 362 -20.63 1.23 -16.79
CA ALA A 362 -21.69 0.24 -16.88
C ALA A 362 -21.27 -0.88 -17.84
N GLY A 363 -21.42 -2.13 -17.42
CA GLY A 363 -21.03 -3.30 -18.21
C GLY A 363 -20.40 -4.41 -17.38
N SER A 364 -20.01 -5.49 -18.03
CA SER A 364 -19.40 -6.68 -17.42
C SER A 364 -17.90 -6.80 -17.68
N GLU A 365 -17.34 -6.00 -18.58
CA GLU A 365 -15.94 -6.05 -18.95
C GLU A 365 -15.37 -4.64 -19.12
N LEU A 366 -14.13 -4.45 -18.73
CA LEU A 366 -13.43 -3.18 -18.79
C LEU A 366 -12.00 -3.44 -19.26
N MET A 367 -11.63 -2.92 -20.42
CA MET A 367 -10.30 -3.07 -20.98
C MET A 367 -9.59 -1.73 -21.07
N HIS A 368 -8.51 -1.58 -20.32
CA HIS A 368 -7.68 -0.39 -20.30
C HIS A 368 -6.29 -0.64 -20.85
N THR A 369 -5.76 0.34 -21.58
CA THR A 369 -4.33 0.44 -21.87
C THR A 369 -3.83 1.81 -21.44
N SER A 370 -2.56 1.91 -21.06
CA SER A 370 -1.94 3.22 -20.82
C SER A 370 -0.48 3.25 -21.23
N LEU A 371 -0.02 4.48 -21.51
CA LEU A 371 1.36 4.81 -21.71
C LEU A 371 1.75 5.85 -20.66
N ASP A 372 2.75 5.56 -19.84
CA ASP A 372 3.28 6.48 -18.86
C ASP A 372 4.74 6.82 -19.14
N TRP A 373 5.15 8.02 -18.69
CA TRP A 373 6.52 8.48 -18.85
C TRP A 373 6.99 9.29 -17.64
N LYS A 374 8.29 9.20 -17.38
CA LYS A 374 9.02 10.01 -16.41
C LYS A 374 10.39 10.33 -16.99
N TYR A 375 10.71 11.62 -17.11
CA TYR A 375 11.93 12.08 -17.73
C TYR A 375 12.60 13.19 -16.93
N LEU A 376 13.85 12.96 -16.54
CA LEU A 376 14.67 13.95 -15.85
C LEU A 376 15.60 14.65 -16.84
N TYR A 377 15.38 15.94 -17.05
CA TYR A 377 16.24 16.80 -17.88
C TYR A 377 16.78 17.96 -17.05
N GLY A 378 18.07 17.93 -16.72
CA GLY A 378 18.69 18.93 -15.90
C GLY A 378 18.05 19.05 -14.51
N ARG A 379 17.24 20.10 -14.32
CA ARG A 379 16.51 20.37 -13.06
C ARG A 379 15.00 20.16 -13.21
N MET A 380 14.53 19.84 -14.40
CA MET A 380 13.12 19.65 -14.72
C MET A 380 12.78 18.18 -14.73
N PHE A 381 11.64 17.84 -14.16
CA PHE A 381 11.14 16.48 -14.09
C PHE A 381 9.78 16.40 -14.77
N PHE A 382 9.78 15.85 -15.99
CA PHE A 382 8.56 15.65 -16.78
C PHE A 382 7.95 14.30 -16.47
N PHE A 383 6.66 14.27 -16.27
CA PHE A 383 5.93 13.03 -16.03
C PHE A 383 4.52 13.10 -16.62
N GLY A 384 3.93 11.94 -16.84
CA GLY A 384 2.54 11.85 -17.27
C GLY A 384 2.11 10.42 -17.53
N GLU A 385 0.83 10.28 -17.78
CA GLU A 385 0.18 9.05 -18.23
C GLU A 385 -1.01 9.41 -19.13
N VAL A 386 -1.16 8.65 -20.21
CA VAL A 386 -2.34 8.65 -21.08
C VAL A 386 -2.95 7.27 -20.99
N GLY A 387 -4.20 7.19 -20.53
CA GLY A 387 -4.98 5.97 -20.45
C GLY A 387 -6.10 5.97 -21.49
N TYR A 388 -6.38 4.80 -22.06
CA TYR A 388 -7.47 4.57 -22.99
C TYR A 388 -8.30 3.37 -22.57
N GLU A 389 -9.60 3.56 -22.51
CA GLU A 389 -10.60 2.52 -22.26
C GLU A 389 -11.27 2.15 -23.58
N TRP A 390 -11.15 0.86 -23.97
CA TRP A 390 -11.45 0.40 -25.32
C TRP A 390 -12.94 0.17 -25.60
N LEU A 391 -13.72 -0.18 -24.61
CA LEU A 391 -15.11 -0.57 -24.81
C LEU A 391 -16.04 0.66 -24.95
N ASN A 392 -15.73 1.75 -24.24
CA ASN A 392 -16.48 3.00 -24.30
C ASN A 392 -15.70 4.14 -24.94
N GLU A 393 -14.54 3.85 -25.52
CA GLU A 393 -13.67 4.80 -26.25
C GLU A 393 -13.33 6.07 -25.43
N ARG A 394 -12.99 5.88 -24.14
CA ARG A 394 -12.69 6.99 -23.23
C ARG A 394 -11.19 7.17 -23.04
N THR A 395 -10.76 8.42 -23.07
CA THR A 395 -9.37 8.81 -22.83
C THR A 395 -9.24 9.61 -21.55
N ALA A 396 -8.22 9.29 -20.75
CA ALA A 396 -7.82 10.08 -19.59
C ALA A 396 -6.35 10.47 -19.72
N VAL A 397 -6.00 11.70 -19.29
CA VAL A 397 -4.62 12.21 -19.37
C VAL A 397 -4.28 12.90 -18.06
N THR A 398 -3.08 12.61 -17.56
CA THR A 398 -2.44 13.38 -16.49
C THR A 398 -1.01 13.68 -16.90
N ALA A 399 -0.55 14.90 -16.67
CA ALA A 399 0.82 15.29 -16.96
C ALA A 399 1.26 16.44 -16.04
N GLY A 400 2.55 16.54 -15.82
CA GLY A 400 3.15 17.59 -15.02
C GLY A 400 4.62 17.81 -15.33
N LEU A 401 5.15 18.92 -14.78
CA LEU A 401 6.50 19.41 -14.94
C LEU A 401 7.05 19.83 -13.57
#